data_9e7299856f8a665b60daa98dbb6515f5
#
_entry.id   9e7299856f8a665b60daa98dbb6515f5
#
_cell.length_a   1.000
_cell.length_b   1.000
_cell.length_c   1.000
_cell.angle_alpha   90.00
_cell.angle_beta   90.00
_cell.angle_gamma   90.00
#
_symmetry.space_group_name_H-M   'P 1'
#
loop_
_entity.id
_entity.type
_entity.pdbx_description
1 polymer ?
#
loop_
_entity_poly.entity_id
_entity_poly.type
_entity_poly.pdbx_seq_one_letter_code
_entity_poly.pdbx_strand_id
1 'polypeptide(L)'
;MKPMSKIQIYTTNWCPYCNAAKALLDDKGVAYDEIDVTDPQLRMDMIQRAHGRRTVPQIFIGEQHVGGYDDLSALERRGQLDPLLS
;
A
#
# COMPACT_ATOMS: atom_id res chain seq x y z
N MET A 1 21.18 -10.99 -8.57
CA MET A 1 20.69 -10.12 -7.47
C MET A 1 19.22 -9.86 -7.65
N LYS A 2 18.46 -10.04 -6.60
CA LYS A 2 17.01 -9.86 -6.66
C LYS A 2 16.67 -8.36 -6.56
N PRO A 3 15.92 -7.80 -7.50
CA PRO A 3 15.52 -6.40 -7.39
C PRO A 3 14.56 -6.20 -6.24
N MET A 4 14.57 -5.00 -5.67
CA MET A 4 13.59 -4.63 -4.65
C MET A 4 12.19 -4.64 -5.26
N SER A 5 11.22 -5.10 -4.48
CA SER A 5 9.84 -5.09 -4.91
C SER A 5 9.35 -3.65 -5.03
N LYS A 6 8.58 -3.39 -6.07
CA LYS A 6 7.94 -2.09 -6.25
C LYS A 6 6.78 -1.97 -5.27
N ILE A 7 6.75 -0.87 -4.53
CA ILE A 7 5.70 -0.62 -3.55
C ILE A 7 4.80 0.48 -4.09
N GLN A 8 3.50 0.23 -4.09
CA GLN A 8 2.51 1.19 -4.53
C GLN A 8 1.43 1.34 -3.48
N ILE A 9 1.03 2.57 -3.21
CA ILE A 9 -0.03 2.86 -2.26
C ILE A 9 -1.05 3.79 -2.90
N TYR A 10 -2.30 3.37 -2.91
CA TYR A 10 -3.41 4.16 -3.42
C TYR A 10 -4.03 4.92 -2.26
N THR A 11 -4.14 6.24 -2.40
CA THR A 11 -4.58 7.12 -1.32
C THR A 11 -5.58 8.15 -1.81
N THR A 12 -6.18 8.86 -0.86
CA THR A 12 -6.92 10.09 -1.13
C THR A 12 -6.45 11.17 -0.17
N ASN A 13 -6.85 12.40 -0.42
CA ASN A 13 -6.66 13.48 0.54
C ASN A 13 -7.49 13.20 1.79
N TRP A 14 -7.03 13.68 2.93
CA TRP A 14 -7.75 13.56 4.21
C TRP A 14 -8.01 12.12 4.63
N CYS A 15 -7.00 11.27 4.47
CA CYS A 15 -7.10 9.87 4.86
C CYS A 15 -6.10 9.58 5.98
N PRO A 16 -6.56 9.53 7.24
CA PRO A 16 -5.65 9.22 8.36
C PRO A 16 -4.98 7.87 8.24
N TYR A 17 -5.70 6.86 7.75
CA TYR A 17 -5.11 5.52 7.57
C TYR A 17 -4.09 5.51 6.43
N CYS A 18 -4.29 6.32 5.41
CA CYS A 18 -3.28 6.49 4.36
C CYS A 18 -2.00 7.09 4.93
N ASN A 19 -2.15 8.11 5.78
CA ASN A 19 -1.01 8.74 6.42
C ASN A 19 -0.28 7.77 7.35
N ALA A 20 -1.03 6.96 8.10
CA ALA A 20 -0.44 5.95 8.97
C ALA A 20 0.35 4.91 8.18
N ALA A 21 -0.21 4.47 7.06
CA ALA A 21 0.47 3.49 6.19
C ALA A 21 1.75 4.08 5.61
N LYS A 22 1.70 5.34 5.15
CA LYS A 22 2.89 6.01 4.62
C LYS A 22 3.95 6.17 5.69
N ALA A 23 3.54 6.51 6.91
CA ALA A 23 4.50 6.66 8.02
C ALA A 23 5.20 5.33 8.32
N LEU A 24 4.47 4.23 8.29
CA LEU A 24 5.08 2.92 8.50
C LEU A 24 6.10 2.59 7.42
N LEU A 25 5.76 2.84 6.16
CA LEU A 25 6.68 2.61 5.05
C LEU A 25 7.91 3.53 5.16
N ASP A 26 7.70 4.79 5.56
CA ASP A 26 8.81 5.72 5.77
C ASP A 26 9.74 5.22 6.89
N ASP A 27 9.19 4.69 7.97
CA ASP A 27 9.98 4.12 9.07
C ASP A 27 10.82 2.93 8.59
N LYS A 28 10.32 2.20 7.60
CA LYS A 28 11.07 1.08 7.03
C LYS A 28 12.16 1.53 6.06
N GLY A 29 12.21 2.82 5.73
CA GLY A 29 13.23 3.36 4.84
C GLY A 29 13.08 2.93 3.39
N VAL A 30 11.88 2.58 2.97
CA VAL A 30 11.62 2.12 1.60
C VAL A 30 10.94 3.20 0.78
N ALA A 31 11.24 3.24 -0.50
CA ALA A 31 10.55 4.11 -1.44
C ALA A 31 9.25 3.48 -1.90
N TYR A 32 8.26 4.29 -2.16
CA TYR A 32 6.97 3.83 -2.67
C TYR A 32 6.39 4.86 -3.61
N ASP A 33 5.52 4.39 -4.51
CA ASP A 33 4.76 5.26 -5.40
C ASP A 33 3.38 5.49 -4.78
N GLU A 34 3.03 6.75 -4.63
CA GLU A 34 1.70 7.11 -4.14
C GLU A 34 0.80 7.47 -5.30
N ILE A 35 -0.37 6.85 -5.37
CA ILE A 35 -1.32 7.06 -6.45
C ILE A 35 -2.58 7.68 -5.84
N ASP A 36 -2.88 8.91 -6.25
CA ASP A 36 -4.03 9.64 -5.75
C ASP A 36 -5.28 9.20 -6.49
N VAL A 37 -6.19 8.53 -5.78
CA VAL A 37 -7.43 8.03 -6.36
C VAL A 37 -8.61 8.96 -6.15
N THR A 38 -8.34 10.24 -5.87
CA THR A 38 -9.34 11.29 -6.05
C THR A 38 -9.80 11.32 -7.51
N ASP A 39 -8.88 10.98 -8.44
CA ASP A 39 -9.23 10.78 -9.85
C ASP A 39 -10.08 9.52 -9.97
N PRO A 40 -11.33 9.64 -10.52
CA PRO A 40 -12.24 8.50 -10.61
C PRO A 40 -11.70 7.34 -11.44
N GLN A 41 -10.96 7.61 -12.50
CA GLN A 41 -10.40 6.55 -13.33
C GLN A 41 -9.37 5.74 -12.57
N LEU A 42 -8.47 6.43 -11.85
CA LEU A 42 -7.47 5.74 -11.05
C LEU A 42 -8.13 4.96 -9.91
N ARG A 43 -9.25 5.46 -9.39
CA ARG A 43 -9.99 4.73 -8.36
C ARG A 43 -10.59 3.45 -8.92
N MET A 44 -11.14 3.48 -10.12
CA MET A 44 -11.67 2.27 -10.77
C MET A 44 -10.56 1.25 -10.99
N ASP A 45 -9.38 1.71 -11.42
CA ASP A 45 -8.24 0.83 -11.61
C ASP A 45 -7.84 0.18 -10.28
N MET A 46 -7.83 0.96 -9.21
CA MET A 46 -7.55 0.44 -7.87
C MET A 46 -8.55 -0.65 -7.48
N ILE A 47 -9.83 -0.39 -7.66
CA ILE A 47 -10.88 -1.32 -7.27
C ILE A 47 -10.73 -2.65 -8.00
N GLN A 48 -10.45 -2.60 -9.30
CA GLN A 48 -10.22 -3.82 -10.08
C GLN A 48 -9.01 -4.58 -9.55
N ARG A 49 -7.92 -3.88 -9.31
CA ARG A 49 -6.67 -4.49 -8.85
C ARG A 49 -6.81 -5.03 -7.43
N ALA A 50 -7.65 -4.38 -6.62
CA ALA A 50 -7.84 -4.74 -5.21
C ALA A 50 -8.98 -5.75 -5.01
N HIS A 51 -9.33 -6.49 -6.05
CA HIS A 51 -10.35 -7.55 -5.98
C HIS A 51 -11.71 -7.00 -5.51
N GLY A 52 -12.05 -5.79 -5.94
CA GLY A 52 -13.31 -5.16 -5.63
C GLY A 52 -13.31 -4.31 -4.38
N ARG A 53 -12.21 -4.23 -3.62
CA ARG A 53 -12.14 -3.38 -2.44
C ARG A 53 -12.08 -1.91 -2.88
N ARG A 54 -12.86 -1.09 -2.19
CA ARG A 54 -13.04 0.33 -2.55
C ARG A 54 -12.39 1.29 -1.56
N THR A 55 -11.92 0.78 -0.44
CA THR A 55 -11.38 1.61 0.63
C THR A 55 -9.94 2.01 0.34
N VAL A 56 -9.51 3.10 0.96
CA VAL A 56 -8.12 3.52 0.94
C VAL A 56 -7.59 3.52 2.37
N PRO A 57 -6.29 3.27 2.55
CA PRO A 57 -5.31 2.97 1.51
C PRO A 57 -5.47 1.56 0.96
N GLN A 58 -4.95 1.34 -0.24
CA GLN A 58 -4.73 0.00 -0.78
C GLN A 58 -3.25 -0.11 -1.14
N ILE A 59 -2.57 -1.11 -0.60
CA ILE A 59 -1.13 -1.24 -0.70
C ILE A 59 -0.78 -2.49 -1.49
N PHE A 60 0.18 -2.35 -2.39
CA PHE A 60 0.68 -3.45 -3.21
C PHE A 60 2.19 -3.49 -3.10
N ILE A 61 2.75 -4.68 -2.90
CA ILE A 61 4.19 -4.90 -2.87
C ILE A 61 4.49 -5.87 -4.00
N GLY A 62 5.08 -5.35 -5.09
CA GLY A 62 5.18 -6.09 -6.32
C GLY A 62 3.80 -6.42 -6.83
N GLU A 63 3.52 -7.68 -7.08
CA GLU A 63 2.20 -8.12 -7.51
C GLU A 63 1.30 -8.55 -6.36
N GLN A 64 1.82 -8.54 -5.15
CA GLN A 64 1.04 -8.96 -3.98
C GLN A 64 0.16 -7.83 -3.48
N HIS A 65 -1.12 -8.10 -3.37
CA HIS A 65 -2.07 -7.18 -2.76
C HIS A 65 -2.01 -7.35 -1.24
N VAL A 66 -1.48 -6.36 -0.55
CA VAL A 66 -1.43 -6.38 0.92
C VAL A 66 -2.80 -6.02 1.49
N GLY A 67 -3.41 -4.98 0.97
CA GLY A 67 -4.70 -4.49 1.46
C GLY A 67 -4.57 -3.11 2.06
N GLY A 68 -5.30 -2.87 3.16
CA GLY A 68 -5.32 -1.59 3.83
C GLY A 68 -4.27 -1.47 4.93
N TYR A 69 -4.38 -0.41 5.72
CA TYR A 69 -3.45 -0.18 6.82
C TYR A 69 -3.49 -1.31 7.85
N ASP A 70 -4.68 -1.83 8.16
CA ASP A 70 -4.81 -2.91 9.14
C ASP A 70 -4.03 -4.15 8.67
N ASP A 71 -4.10 -4.45 7.38
CA ASP A 71 -3.38 -5.57 6.81
C ASP A 71 -1.87 -5.34 6.86
N LEU A 72 -1.43 -4.13 6.51
CA LEU A 72 -0.02 -3.76 6.55
C LEU A 72 0.51 -3.83 7.98
N SER A 73 -0.23 -3.27 8.92
CA SER A 73 0.13 -3.26 10.33
C SER A 73 0.21 -4.69 10.90
N ALA A 74 -0.70 -5.56 10.49
CA ALA A 74 -0.68 -6.96 10.92
C ALA A 74 0.57 -7.68 10.43
N LEU A 75 0.98 -7.44 9.19
CA LEU A 75 2.23 -8.01 8.67
C LEU A 75 3.42 -7.55 9.50
N GLU A 76 3.46 -6.26 9.86
CA GLU A 76 4.54 -5.73 10.67
C GLU A 76 4.59 -6.41 12.04
N ARG A 77 3.44 -6.55 12.70
CA ARG A 77 3.38 -7.17 14.02
C ARG A 77 3.83 -8.63 14.01
N ARG A 78 3.64 -9.31 12.88
CA ARG A 78 4.02 -10.73 12.72
C ARG A 78 5.44 -10.91 12.22
N GLY A 79 6.16 -9.82 11.97
CA GLY A 79 7.51 -9.89 11.41
C GLY A 79 7.52 -10.33 9.96
N GLN A 80 6.40 -10.21 9.25
CA GLN A 80 6.26 -10.68 7.87
C GLN A 80 6.36 -9.55 6.85
N LEU A 81 6.42 -8.29 7.30
CA LEU A 81 6.51 -7.16 6.38
C LEU A 81 7.91 -7.02 5.80
N ASP A 82 8.94 -7.04 6.66
CA ASP A 82 10.30 -6.84 6.19
C ASP A 82 10.72 -7.81 5.07
N PRO A 83 10.38 -9.11 5.13
CA PRO A 83 10.70 -10.00 4.03
C PRO A 83 10.07 -9.58 2.70
N LEU A 84 8.89 -8.98 2.74
CA LEU A 84 8.22 -8.52 1.52
C LEU A 84 8.86 -7.27 0.95
N LEU A 85 9.50 -6.46 1.80
CA LEU A 85 10.09 -5.19 1.38
C LEU A 85 11.51 -5.35 0.84
N SER A 86 12.12 -6.47 1.07
CA SER A 86 13.50 -6.71 0.64
C SER A 86 13.62 -7.35 -0.73
#